data_8e3f785b6a4f8ab5ebeedcb58d8eacb0
#
_entry.id   8e3f785b6a4f8ab5ebeedcb58d8eacb0
#
_cell.length_a   1.000
_cell.length_b   1.000
_cell.length_c   1.000
_cell.angle_alpha   90.00
_cell.angle_beta   90.00
_cell.angle_gamma   90.00
#
_symmetry.space_group_name_H-M   'P 1'
#
loop_
_entity.id
_entity.type
_entity.pdbx_description
1 polymer ?
#
loop_
_entity_poly.entity_id
_entity_poly.type
_entity_poly.pdbx_seq_one_letter_code
_entity_poly.pdbx_strand_id
1 'polypeptide(L)'
;MNVKNWMVLALSFFLATVTKAQKVVPDNWFNLDNTSSEVVGVSTEKVYNSLLKGKKGQTVIVAVIDSGVDAEHEDLKDVMWVNPGEIAGNGIDDDKNGYVDDVHGWNFIGGKDGKNVKEDNLEVARVYKKLKPKYEGKSADKISKKDKAEYEIYQKAKKQIEEGRETAEGNVVQYGTIKPIILDALTEVEKVLDGKAPTMDNIKALDVGENRSLKIGQDVVLDVLAQGADAASMDDIKEEMSAQLQEIINHYQNELEYGLNPDFDSRVVIGDNYADQTEKGYGNNDVEGPDARHGTHVAGIIGAVRNNDIGMNGVADNVQIMSVRAVPDGDERDKDVANAIRYAVDNGASIINMSFGKGFSWNKKIVDDAVRYAAKKDVLLVHAAGNSSMEVEPDNNFPNDKYEKKKLFGKKNAPNWIEVGALSWKGGEESVATFSNYGQENV
;
A
#
# COMPACT_ATOMS: atom_id res chain seq x y z
N MET A 1 -4.50 -12.78 -33.84
CA MET A 1 -5.07 -13.61 -32.74
C MET A 1 -6.57 -13.31 -32.66
N ASN A 2 -7.45 -14.32 -32.57
CA ASN A 2 -8.90 -14.11 -32.72
C ASN A 2 -9.49 -13.42 -31.47
N VAL A 3 -10.33 -12.40 -31.67
CA VAL A 3 -11.10 -11.66 -30.64
C VAL A 3 -11.82 -12.59 -29.63
N LYS A 4 -12.16 -13.82 -30.03
CA LYS A 4 -12.74 -14.87 -29.18
C LYS A 4 -11.87 -15.29 -28.01
N ASN A 5 -10.53 -15.26 -28.13
CA ASN A 5 -9.62 -15.70 -27.06
C ASN A 5 -9.31 -14.57 -26.06
N TRP A 6 -9.55 -13.33 -26.45
CA TRP A 6 -9.29 -12.17 -25.59
C TRP A 6 -10.46 -11.87 -24.63
N MET A 7 -11.69 -12.04 -25.08
CA MET A 7 -12.87 -11.93 -24.20
C MET A 7 -12.90 -12.98 -23.09
N VAL A 8 -12.42 -14.20 -23.37
CA VAL A 8 -12.36 -15.27 -22.38
C VAL A 8 -11.26 -15.02 -21.32
N LEU A 9 -10.18 -14.34 -21.66
CA LEU A 9 -9.11 -14.02 -20.71
C LEU A 9 -9.45 -12.81 -19.80
N ALA A 10 -10.18 -11.82 -20.29
CA ALA A 10 -10.66 -10.69 -19.46
C ALA A 10 -11.78 -11.15 -18.50
N LEU A 11 -12.66 -12.05 -18.90
CA LEU A 11 -13.66 -12.66 -18.01
C LEU A 11 -13.07 -13.68 -17.04
N SER A 12 -11.95 -14.33 -17.36
CA SER A 12 -11.37 -15.36 -16.49
C SER A 12 -10.66 -14.78 -15.24
N PHE A 13 -10.39 -13.51 -15.16
CA PHE A 13 -9.95 -12.88 -13.90
C PHE A 13 -11.11 -12.70 -12.90
N PHE A 14 -12.38 -12.78 -13.37
CA PHE A 14 -13.58 -12.73 -12.53
C PHE A 14 -14.18 -14.11 -12.20
N LEU A 15 -13.63 -15.19 -12.75
CA LEU A 15 -14.27 -16.53 -12.75
C LEU A 15 -13.62 -17.52 -11.76
N ALA A 16 -13.37 -17.13 -10.54
CA ALA A 16 -12.94 -18.12 -9.54
C ALA A 16 -13.47 -17.83 -8.13
N THR A 17 -14.79 -17.95 -7.92
CA THR A 17 -15.26 -18.48 -6.63
C THR A 17 -16.65 -19.08 -6.78
N VAL A 18 -16.74 -20.39 -6.73
CA VAL A 18 -17.98 -21.16 -6.51
C VAL A 18 -18.56 -20.75 -5.15
N THR A 19 -19.77 -20.22 -5.15
CA THR A 19 -20.52 -19.79 -3.98
C THR A 19 -20.80 -20.93 -3.01
N LYS A 20 -19.95 -21.07 -1.99
CA LYS A 20 -20.49 -21.37 -0.66
C LYS A 20 -21.00 -20.02 -0.10
N ALA A 21 -22.18 -20.00 0.54
CA ALA A 21 -22.64 -18.83 1.26
C ALA A 21 -21.45 -18.27 2.05
N GLN A 22 -21.02 -17.06 1.70
CA GLN A 22 -19.82 -16.48 2.26
C GLN A 22 -20.12 -16.28 3.75
N LYS A 23 -19.38 -16.99 4.59
CA LYS A 23 -19.52 -16.86 6.04
C LYS A 23 -19.25 -15.39 6.37
N VAL A 24 -20.22 -14.71 6.96
CA VAL A 24 -20.02 -13.35 7.44
C VAL A 24 -18.98 -13.40 8.55
N VAL A 25 -17.83 -12.84 8.27
CA VAL A 25 -16.72 -12.76 9.24
C VAL A 25 -17.00 -11.55 10.11
N PRO A 26 -16.94 -11.67 11.46
CA PRO A 26 -17.11 -10.52 12.34
C PRO A 26 -16.08 -9.42 12.03
N ASP A 27 -16.46 -8.15 12.05
CA ASP A 27 -15.55 -7.02 11.74
C ASP A 27 -14.30 -7.03 12.62
N ASN A 28 -14.41 -7.44 13.87
CA ASN A 28 -13.31 -7.55 14.84
C ASN A 28 -12.57 -8.91 14.79
N TRP A 29 -12.67 -9.67 13.69
CA TRP A 29 -12.17 -11.06 13.60
C TRP A 29 -10.67 -11.19 13.93
N PHE A 30 -9.87 -10.20 13.53
CA PHE A 30 -8.41 -10.22 13.73
C PHE A 30 -8.02 -10.19 15.21
N ASN A 31 -8.88 -9.69 16.10
CA ASN A 31 -8.68 -9.68 17.55
C ASN A 31 -9.19 -10.97 18.24
N LEU A 32 -9.92 -11.83 17.54
CA LEU A 32 -10.54 -13.01 18.11
C LEU A 32 -9.56 -14.18 18.29
N ASP A 33 -9.94 -15.13 19.12
CA ASP A 33 -9.17 -16.35 19.43
C ASP A 33 -9.74 -17.55 18.67
N ASN A 34 -8.88 -18.32 18.02
CA ASN A 34 -9.28 -19.47 17.20
C ASN A 34 -9.88 -20.65 18.00
N THR A 35 -9.73 -20.68 19.33
CA THR A 35 -10.32 -21.71 20.18
C THR A 35 -11.74 -21.38 20.62
N SER A 36 -12.13 -20.11 20.58
CA SER A 36 -13.46 -19.62 20.98
C SER A 36 -14.28 -19.06 19.82
N SER A 37 -13.66 -18.88 18.65
CA SER A 37 -14.30 -18.42 17.42
C SER A 37 -13.90 -19.34 16.28
N GLU A 38 -14.65 -19.29 15.17
CA GLU A 38 -14.32 -20.05 13.96
C GLU A 38 -13.37 -19.30 13.03
N VAL A 39 -12.73 -18.25 13.53
CA VAL A 39 -11.76 -17.41 12.79
C VAL A 39 -10.40 -17.44 13.47
N VAL A 40 -9.35 -17.28 12.69
CA VAL A 40 -7.96 -17.26 13.17
C VAL A 40 -7.51 -15.80 13.25
N GLY A 41 -7.70 -15.20 14.44
CA GLY A 41 -7.16 -13.89 14.77
C GLY A 41 -5.95 -13.98 15.71
N VAL A 42 -5.44 -12.83 16.15
CA VAL A 42 -4.24 -12.74 17.01
C VAL A 42 -4.54 -12.88 18.50
N SER A 43 -5.78 -13.22 18.87
CA SER A 43 -6.23 -13.50 20.25
C SER A 43 -6.16 -12.30 21.21
N THR A 44 -6.20 -11.07 20.72
CA THR A 44 -6.10 -9.84 21.51
C THR A 44 -7.19 -9.76 22.56
N GLU A 45 -8.45 -10.07 22.20
CA GLU A 45 -9.57 -10.04 23.14
C GLU A 45 -9.35 -11.00 24.31
N LYS A 46 -8.81 -12.18 24.06
CA LYS A 46 -8.47 -13.15 25.10
C LYS A 46 -7.36 -12.64 26.02
N VAL A 47 -6.38 -11.96 25.47
CA VAL A 47 -5.26 -11.36 26.24
C VAL A 47 -5.80 -10.28 27.18
N TYR A 48 -6.64 -9.36 26.71
CA TYR A 48 -7.25 -8.31 27.54
C TYR A 48 -8.14 -8.88 28.63
N ASN A 49 -8.93 -9.91 28.31
CA ASN A 49 -9.83 -10.54 29.27
C ASN A 49 -9.15 -11.45 30.30
N SER A 50 -7.86 -11.78 30.09
CA SER A 50 -7.10 -12.70 30.96
C SER A 50 -5.78 -12.09 31.45
N LEU A 51 -4.74 -12.11 30.62
CA LEU A 51 -3.36 -11.75 31.02
C LEU A 51 -3.21 -10.28 31.39
N LEU A 52 -3.92 -9.38 30.72
CA LEU A 52 -3.90 -7.94 30.97
C LEU A 52 -5.02 -7.44 31.87
N LYS A 53 -5.95 -8.31 32.26
CA LYS A 53 -7.09 -7.93 33.10
C LYS A 53 -6.66 -7.22 34.38
N GLY A 54 -7.09 -5.96 34.52
CA GLY A 54 -6.78 -5.12 35.67
C GLY A 54 -5.31 -4.59 35.73
N LYS A 55 -4.52 -4.82 34.71
CA LYS A 55 -3.17 -4.25 34.60
C LYS A 55 -3.23 -2.90 33.88
N LYS A 56 -2.40 -1.96 34.35
CA LYS A 56 -2.15 -0.71 33.63
C LYS A 56 -0.93 -0.90 32.74
N GLY A 57 -1.06 -0.62 31.45
CA GLY A 57 0.03 -0.58 30.50
C GLY A 57 0.88 0.70 30.65
N GLN A 58 2.04 0.69 30.01
CA GLN A 58 2.80 1.93 29.73
C GLN A 58 2.43 2.38 28.32
N THR A 59 2.27 3.68 28.11
CA THR A 59 2.01 4.23 26.80
C THR A 59 3.22 4.02 25.89
N VAL A 60 2.98 3.49 24.69
CA VAL A 60 3.98 3.23 23.67
C VAL A 60 3.73 4.13 22.47
N ILE A 61 4.74 4.89 22.06
CA ILE A 61 4.65 5.67 20.81
C ILE A 61 4.96 4.73 19.64
N VAL A 62 4.00 4.61 18.72
CA VAL A 62 4.12 3.85 17.49
C VAL A 62 4.11 4.83 16.32
N ALA A 63 5.23 4.95 15.60
CA ALA A 63 5.26 5.73 14.38
C ALA A 63 4.72 4.90 13.21
N VAL A 64 3.80 5.48 12.45
CA VAL A 64 3.27 4.94 11.20
C VAL A 64 3.92 5.73 10.07
N ILE A 65 4.94 5.15 9.43
CA ILE A 65 5.53 5.71 8.22
C ILE A 65 4.71 5.19 7.04
N ASP A 66 3.92 6.08 6.41
CA ASP A 66 2.90 5.68 5.43
C ASP A 66 2.53 6.84 4.49
N SER A 67 1.39 6.74 3.79
CA SER A 67 0.84 7.78 2.89
C SER A 67 0.25 8.99 3.63
N GLY A 68 0.09 8.90 4.94
CA GLY A 68 -0.53 9.87 5.84
C GLY A 68 -1.55 9.22 6.76
N VAL A 69 -1.94 9.93 7.82
CA VAL A 69 -2.98 9.52 8.77
C VAL A 69 -3.89 10.71 9.01
N ASP A 70 -5.20 10.50 8.90
CA ASP A 70 -6.21 11.46 9.33
C ASP A 70 -6.17 11.59 10.87
N ALA A 71 -5.49 12.64 11.35
CA ALA A 71 -5.28 12.87 12.78
C ALA A 71 -6.57 13.30 13.51
N GLU A 72 -7.58 13.77 12.77
CA GLU A 72 -8.87 14.19 13.31
C GLU A 72 -9.94 13.09 13.21
N HIS A 73 -9.57 11.90 12.69
CA HIS A 73 -10.48 10.76 12.58
C HIS A 73 -11.15 10.44 13.91
N GLU A 74 -12.46 10.25 13.92
CA GLU A 74 -13.26 10.11 15.14
C GLU A 74 -12.80 8.96 16.07
N ASP A 75 -12.17 7.92 15.51
CA ASP A 75 -11.70 6.75 16.25
C ASP A 75 -10.18 6.77 16.52
N LEU A 76 -9.45 7.81 16.07
CA LEU A 76 -8.00 7.92 16.23
C LEU A 76 -7.53 9.18 16.96
N LYS A 77 -8.26 10.29 16.89
CA LYS A 77 -7.82 11.59 17.43
C LYS A 77 -7.37 11.54 18.89
N ASP A 78 -7.99 10.72 19.71
CA ASP A 78 -7.69 10.59 21.13
C ASP A 78 -6.43 9.73 21.41
N VAL A 79 -5.94 9.03 20.40
CA VAL A 79 -4.71 8.20 20.46
C VAL A 79 -3.59 8.73 19.58
N MET A 80 -3.80 9.87 18.92
CA MET A 80 -2.71 10.51 18.19
C MET A 80 -1.62 11.01 19.14
N TRP A 81 -0.37 10.80 18.76
CA TRP A 81 0.77 11.40 19.45
C TRP A 81 0.73 12.93 19.29
N VAL A 82 1.01 13.61 20.38
CA VAL A 82 1.15 15.07 20.39
C VAL A 82 2.57 15.40 20.81
N ASN A 83 3.30 16.13 19.98
CA ASN A 83 4.65 16.60 20.34
C ASN A 83 4.58 17.52 21.57
N PRO A 84 5.11 17.09 22.72
CA PRO A 84 5.05 17.90 23.95
C PRO A 84 5.94 19.16 23.89
N GLY A 85 6.81 19.26 22.89
CA GLY A 85 7.70 20.38 22.68
C GLY A 85 7.10 21.50 21.82
N GLU A 86 5.97 21.26 21.15
CA GLU A 86 5.36 22.19 20.21
C GLU A 86 4.11 22.89 20.76
N ILE A 87 3.91 24.14 20.31
CA ILE A 87 2.68 24.90 20.52
C ILE A 87 1.94 24.96 19.18
N ALA A 88 0.89 24.18 19.06
CA ALA A 88 0.18 23.98 17.81
C ALA A 88 -0.22 25.29 17.10
N GLY A 89 0.11 25.39 15.81
CA GLY A 89 -0.36 26.43 14.90
C GLY A 89 0.27 27.82 15.11
N ASN A 90 1.42 27.91 15.80
CA ASN A 90 2.08 29.20 16.01
C ASN A 90 3.12 29.53 14.92
N GLY A 91 3.44 28.59 14.02
CA GLY A 91 4.42 28.77 12.94
C GLY A 91 5.87 28.78 13.38
N ILE A 92 6.16 28.26 14.57
CA ILE A 92 7.50 28.24 15.19
C ILE A 92 7.89 26.79 15.49
N ASP A 93 9.12 26.44 15.27
CA ASP A 93 9.76 25.21 15.76
C ASP A 93 10.18 25.49 17.22
N ASP A 94 9.24 25.19 18.17
CA ASP A 94 9.42 25.55 19.60
C ASP A 94 10.46 24.65 20.27
N ASP A 95 10.55 23.39 19.91
CA ASP A 95 11.51 22.43 20.46
C ASP A 95 12.87 22.44 19.73
N LYS A 96 12.97 23.16 18.61
CA LYS A 96 14.18 23.35 17.79
C LYS A 96 14.73 22.05 17.22
N ASN A 97 13.85 21.13 16.87
CA ASN A 97 14.18 19.86 16.25
C ASN A 97 14.39 19.99 14.71
N GLY A 98 14.01 21.13 14.11
CA GLY A 98 14.11 21.45 12.69
C GLY A 98 12.81 21.26 11.92
N TYR A 99 11.69 21.01 12.61
CA TYR A 99 10.36 20.74 12.04
C TYR A 99 9.32 21.65 12.70
N VAL A 100 8.76 22.57 11.92
CA VAL A 100 7.86 23.63 12.44
C VAL A 100 6.46 23.07 12.66
N ASP A 101 5.90 23.26 13.85
CA ASP A 101 4.54 22.78 14.21
C ASP A 101 4.34 21.28 13.94
N ASP A 102 5.29 20.42 14.22
CA ASP A 102 5.21 18.97 14.02
C ASP A 102 4.37 18.27 15.12
N VAL A 103 3.15 18.78 15.33
CA VAL A 103 2.26 18.42 16.45
C VAL A 103 1.91 16.93 16.48
N HIS A 104 1.57 16.33 15.34
CA HIS A 104 1.20 14.91 15.24
C HIS A 104 2.20 14.06 14.46
N GLY A 105 3.31 14.66 14.05
CA GLY A 105 4.31 14.04 13.21
C GLY A 105 4.79 14.96 12.08
N TRP A 106 5.31 14.38 11.01
CA TRP A 106 5.90 15.14 9.91
C TRP A 106 5.65 14.53 8.54
N ASN A 107 5.56 15.39 7.52
CA ASN A 107 5.39 15.02 6.11
C ASN A 107 6.67 15.31 5.32
N PHE A 108 7.43 14.27 4.98
CA PHE A 108 8.66 14.35 4.19
C PHE A 108 8.43 14.50 2.68
N ILE A 109 7.19 14.39 2.22
CA ILE A 109 6.79 14.56 0.82
C ILE A 109 5.84 15.74 0.62
N GLY A 110 5.93 16.71 1.52
CA GLY A 110 5.27 18.01 1.45
C GLY A 110 6.23 19.13 1.06
N GLY A 111 5.71 20.20 0.50
CA GLY A 111 6.42 21.45 0.23
C GLY A 111 6.20 22.46 1.34
N LYS A 112 7.15 23.38 1.53
CA LYS A 112 7.03 24.50 2.49
C LYS A 112 5.91 25.49 2.14
N ASP A 113 5.38 25.41 0.91
CA ASP A 113 4.23 26.19 0.44
C ASP A 113 2.87 25.52 0.74
N GLY A 114 2.88 24.40 1.49
CA GLY A 114 1.69 23.63 1.87
C GLY A 114 1.20 22.66 0.80
N LYS A 115 1.84 22.59 -0.36
CA LYS A 115 1.52 21.57 -1.36
C LYS A 115 2.08 20.23 -0.96
N ASN A 116 1.42 19.16 -1.42
CA ASN A 116 1.82 17.79 -1.13
C ASN A 116 2.03 17.00 -2.40
N VAL A 117 3.02 16.13 -2.39
CA VAL A 117 3.17 15.10 -3.42
C VAL A 117 2.03 14.09 -3.23
N LYS A 118 1.32 13.78 -4.31
CA LYS A 118 0.40 12.66 -4.38
C LYS A 118 1.01 11.53 -5.18
N GLU A 119 1.32 11.77 -6.45
CA GLU A 119 1.94 10.79 -7.33
C GLU A 119 3.48 10.94 -7.31
N ASP A 120 4.20 9.82 -7.38
CA ASP A 120 5.64 9.75 -7.67
C ASP A 120 5.92 8.60 -8.65
N ASN A 121 7.12 8.58 -9.22
CA ASN A 121 7.53 7.47 -10.05
C ASN A 121 8.04 6.29 -9.20
N LEU A 122 7.93 5.10 -9.78
CA LEU A 122 8.50 3.89 -9.20
C LEU A 122 10.04 3.99 -9.15
N GLU A 123 10.64 3.38 -8.16
CA GLU A 123 12.10 3.40 -8.01
C GLU A 123 12.83 2.82 -9.22
N VAL A 124 12.22 1.85 -9.89
CA VAL A 124 12.74 1.30 -11.13
C VAL A 124 12.93 2.37 -12.21
N ALA A 125 12.00 3.34 -12.33
CA ALA A 125 12.09 4.43 -13.29
C ALA A 125 13.24 5.39 -12.94
N ARG A 126 13.40 5.69 -11.64
CA ARG A 126 14.51 6.52 -11.13
C ARG A 126 15.87 5.86 -11.36
N VAL A 127 15.98 4.57 -11.04
CA VAL A 127 17.21 3.78 -11.25
C VAL A 127 17.53 3.66 -12.74
N TYR A 128 16.53 3.40 -13.58
CA TYR A 128 16.70 3.38 -15.03
C TYR A 128 17.23 4.72 -15.55
N LYS A 129 16.59 5.84 -15.19
CA LYS A 129 17.02 7.20 -15.58
C LYS A 129 18.48 7.48 -15.17
N LYS A 130 18.84 7.12 -13.95
CA LYS A 130 20.18 7.31 -13.39
C LYS A 130 21.26 6.55 -14.17
N LEU A 131 20.97 5.30 -14.54
CA LEU A 131 21.95 4.38 -15.11
C LEU A 131 21.98 4.43 -16.65
N LYS A 132 20.91 4.89 -17.28
CA LYS A 132 20.79 5.00 -18.75
C LYS A 132 21.96 5.73 -19.41
N PRO A 133 22.41 6.93 -18.96
CA PRO A 133 23.53 7.63 -19.61
C PRO A 133 24.84 6.84 -19.58
N LYS A 134 25.01 5.97 -18.57
CA LYS A 134 26.22 5.16 -18.40
C LYS A 134 26.22 3.90 -19.27
N TYR A 135 25.06 3.28 -19.47
CA TYR A 135 24.97 1.92 -19.99
C TYR A 135 24.20 1.75 -21.30
N GLU A 136 23.42 2.73 -21.74
CA GLU A 136 22.65 2.62 -22.98
C GLU A 136 23.55 2.31 -24.18
N GLY A 137 23.15 1.33 -25.00
CA GLY A 137 23.89 0.89 -26.18
C GLY A 137 25.17 0.09 -25.88
N LYS A 138 25.49 -0.18 -24.61
CA LYS A 138 26.66 -1.02 -24.28
C LYS A 138 26.29 -2.50 -24.21
N SER A 139 27.14 -3.34 -24.79
CA SER A 139 27.04 -4.79 -24.67
C SER A 139 27.78 -5.32 -23.44
N ALA A 140 27.32 -6.44 -22.89
CA ALA A 140 27.82 -7.02 -21.64
C ALA A 140 29.33 -7.34 -21.64
N ASP A 141 29.90 -7.68 -22.81
CA ASP A 141 31.32 -7.96 -23.01
C ASP A 141 32.21 -6.71 -22.84
N LYS A 142 31.64 -5.51 -22.99
CA LYS A 142 32.36 -4.22 -22.83
C LYS A 142 32.26 -3.67 -21.40
N ILE A 143 31.57 -4.33 -20.49
CA ILE A 143 31.39 -3.90 -19.12
C ILE A 143 32.54 -4.37 -18.24
N SER A 144 33.14 -3.45 -17.49
CA SER A 144 34.21 -3.80 -16.54
C SER A 144 33.71 -4.70 -15.42
N LYS A 145 34.56 -5.57 -14.86
CA LYS A 145 34.18 -6.48 -13.77
C LYS A 145 33.57 -5.76 -12.57
N LYS A 146 34.03 -4.54 -12.27
CA LYS A 146 33.52 -3.75 -11.14
C LYS A 146 32.12 -3.17 -11.40
N ASP A 147 31.76 -2.97 -12.66
CA ASP A 147 30.49 -2.35 -13.07
C ASP A 147 29.42 -3.40 -13.44
N LYS A 148 29.76 -4.71 -13.40
CA LYS A 148 28.83 -5.77 -13.81
C LYS A 148 27.53 -5.77 -13.02
N ALA A 149 27.60 -5.72 -11.70
CA ALA A 149 26.42 -5.73 -10.84
C ALA A 149 25.50 -4.51 -11.13
N GLU A 150 26.09 -3.33 -11.30
CA GLU A 150 25.32 -2.12 -11.63
C GLU A 150 24.71 -2.20 -13.06
N TYR A 151 25.43 -2.83 -14.00
CA TYR A 151 24.90 -3.08 -15.33
C TYR A 151 23.73 -4.08 -15.33
N GLU A 152 23.79 -5.11 -14.51
CA GLU A 152 22.69 -6.07 -14.33
C GLU A 152 21.45 -5.37 -13.74
N ILE A 153 21.62 -4.49 -12.76
CA ILE A 153 20.53 -3.64 -12.23
C ILE A 153 19.94 -2.76 -13.35
N TYR A 154 20.79 -2.14 -14.18
CA TYR A 154 20.33 -1.35 -15.33
C TYR A 154 19.50 -2.18 -16.31
N GLN A 155 19.96 -3.40 -16.66
CA GLN A 155 19.24 -4.29 -17.58
C GLN A 155 17.89 -4.73 -17.01
N LYS A 156 17.85 -5.08 -15.71
CA LYS A 156 16.61 -5.42 -15.00
C LYS A 156 15.64 -4.24 -15.03
N ALA A 157 16.13 -3.04 -14.69
CA ALA A 157 15.30 -1.83 -14.67
C ALA A 157 14.79 -1.46 -16.07
N LYS A 158 15.66 -1.51 -17.10
CA LYS A 158 15.28 -1.25 -18.49
C LYS A 158 14.16 -2.18 -18.94
N LYS A 159 14.34 -3.49 -18.74
CA LYS A 159 13.35 -4.51 -19.11
C LYS A 159 12.01 -4.26 -18.41
N GLN A 160 12.04 -3.99 -17.11
CA GLN A 160 10.81 -3.77 -16.34
C GLN A 160 10.06 -2.51 -16.80
N ILE A 161 10.77 -1.43 -17.15
CA ILE A 161 10.16 -0.22 -17.69
C ILE A 161 9.54 -0.48 -19.07
N GLU A 162 10.28 -1.14 -19.96
CA GLU A 162 9.80 -1.42 -21.33
C GLU A 162 8.55 -2.33 -21.29
N GLU A 163 8.61 -3.46 -20.56
CA GLU A 163 7.50 -4.40 -20.43
C GLU A 163 6.31 -3.81 -19.66
N GLY A 164 6.57 -3.05 -18.58
CA GLY A 164 5.54 -2.39 -17.80
C GLY A 164 4.77 -1.37 -18.62
N ARG A 165 5.45 -0.51 -19.35
CA ARG A 165 4.82 0.47 -20.24
C ARG A 165 4.00 -0.19 -21.35
N GLU A 166 4.54 -1.22 -22.02
CA GLU A 166 3.81 -1.98 -23.02
C GLU A 166 2.53 -2.60 -22.44
N THR A 167 2.62 -3.15 -21.24
CA THR A 167 1.47 -3.73 -20.52
C THR A 167 0.45 -2.66 -20.16
N ALA A 168 0.88 -1.53 -19.61
CA ALA A 168 -0.03 -0.46 -19.21
C ALA A 168 -0.73 0.18 -20.43
N GLU A 169 0.02 0.46 -21.51
CA GLU A 169 -0.53 0.96 -22.79
C GLU A 169 -1.58 -0.03 -23.36
N GLY A 170 -1.27 -1.32 -23.35
CA GLY A 170 -2.19 -2.37 -23.77
C GLY A 170 -3.47 -2.41 -22.94
N ASN A 171 -3.37 -2.28 -21.62
CA ASN A 171 -4.51 -2.29 -20.71
C ASN A 171 -5.39 -1.03 -20.85
N VAL A 172 -4.80 0.16 -20.99
CA VAL A 172 -5.57 1.39 -21.26
C VAL A 172 -6.43 1.22 -22.52
N VAL A 173 -5.85 0.69 -23.61
CA VAL A 173 -6.59 0.43 -24.86
C VAL A 173 -7.65 -0.65 -24.66
N GLN A 174 -7.31 -1.73 -23.98
CA GLN A 174 -8.22 -2.86 -23.74
C GLN A 174 -9.45 -2.42 -22.93
N TYR A 175 -9.24 -1.85 -21.75
CA TYR A 175 -10.34 -1.44 -20.87
C TYR A 175 -11.12 -0.26 -21.42
N GLY A 176 -10.45 0.69 -22.10
CA GLY A 176 -11.12 1.76 -22.85
C GLY A 176 -12.03 1.24 -23.95
N THR A 177 -11.70 0.11 -24.59
CA THR A 177 -12.54 -0.53 -25.60
C THR A 177 -13.67 -1.37 -24.98
N ILE A 178 -13.40 -2.07 -23.90
CA ILE A 178 -14.37 -2.95 -23.23
C ILE A 178 -15.44 -2.16 -22.48
N LYS A 179 -15.09 -1.05 -21.85
CA LYS A 179 -16.00 -0.22 -21.04
C LYS A 179 -17.32 0.13 -21.78
N PRO A 180 -17.31 0.76 -22.96
CA PRO A 180 -18.56 1.05 -23.68
C PRO A 180 -19.33 -0.21 -24.05
N ILE A 181 -18.66 -1.31 -24.40
CA ILE A 181 -19.32 -2.57 -24.76
C ILE A 181 -20.09 -3.15 -23.56
N ILE A 182 -19.51 -3.10 -22.37
CA ILE A 182 -20.17 -3.56 -21.13
C ILE A 182 -21.37 -2.67 -20.81
N LEU A 183 -21.21 -1.34 -20.86
CA LEU A 183 -22.29 -0.41 -20.56
C LEU A 183 -23.45 -0.52 -21.54
N ASP A 184 -23.17 -0.71 -22.83
CA ASP A 184 -24.19 -0.98 -23.84
C ASP A 184 -24.91 -2.33 -23.57
N ALA A 185 -24.17 -3.36 -23.18
CA ALA A 185 -24.71 -4.66 -22.82
C ALA A 185 -25.63 -4.59 -21.58
N LEU A 186 -25.23 -3.85 -20.55
CA LEU A 186 -26.06 -3.59 -19.37
C LEU A 186 -27.35 -2.82 -19.73
N THR A 187 -27.26 -1.87 -20.66
CA THR A 187 -28.40 -1.13 -21.18
C THR A 187 -29.38 -2.04 -21.94
N GLU A 188 -28.90 -3.06 -22.67
CA GLU A 188 -29.77 -4.05 -23.29
C GLU A 188 -30.47 -4.95 -22.25
N VAL A 189 -29.79 -5.34 -21.17
CA VAL A 189 -30.41 -6.07 -20.04
C VAL A 189 -31.53 -5.23 -19.42
N GLU A 190 -31.30 -3.95 -19.13
CA GLU A 190 -32.30 -3.03 -18.58
C GLU A 190 -33.55 -2.94 -19.44
N LYS A 191 -33.41 -2.79 -20.77
CA LYS A 191 -34.52 -2.75 -21.71
C LYS A 191 -35.39 -4.01 -21.65
N VAL A 192 -34.75 -5.20 -21.55
CA VAL A 192 -35.48 -6.46 -21.50
C VAL A 192 -36.11 -6.74 -20.14
N LEU A 193 -35.50 -6.23 -19.06
CA LEU A 193 -36.09 -6.29 -17.71
C LEU A 193 -37.38 -5.49 -17.57
N ASP A 194 -37.58 -4.44 -18.40
CA ASP A 194 -38.78 -3.63 -18.47
C ASP A 194 -39.26 -3.14 -17.09
N GLY A 195 -38.32 -2.57 -16.31
CA GLY A 195 -38.57 -2.01 -14.98
C GLY A 195 -38.61 -3.04 -13.82
N LYS A 196 -38.36 -4.32 -14.10
CA LYS A 196 -38.17 -5.32 -13.03
C LYS A 196 -36.81 -5.13 -12.34
N ALA A 197 -36.78 -5.40 -11.03
CA ALA A 197 -35.53 -5.37 -10.29
C ALA A 197 -34.51 -6.40 -10.82
N PRO A 198 -33.21 -6.08 -10.84
CA PRO A 198 -32.14 -6.99 -11.31
C PRO A 198 -31.81 -8.09 -10.29
N THR A 199 -32.82 -8.91 -9.93
CA THR A 199 -32.61 -10.05 -9.03
C THR A 199 -31.99 -11.24 -9.78
N MET A 200 -31.31 -12.13 -9.05
CA MET A 200 -30.72 -13.33 -9.60
C MET A 200 -31.72 -14.14 -10.47
N ASP A 201 -32.97 -14.27 -10.00
CA ASP A 201 -34.02 -15.02 -10.70
C ASP A 201 -34.50 -14.28 -11.97
N ASN A 202 -34.71 -12.97 -11.89
CA ASN A 202 -35.13 -12.19 -13.06
C ASN A 202 -34.07 -12.17 -14.15
N ILE A 203 -32.79 -12.07 -13.78
CA ILE A 203 -31.66 -12.07 -14.72
C ILE A 203 -31.49 -13.44 -15.36
N LYS A 204 -31.55 -14.54 -14.59
CA LYS A 204 -31.48 -15.92 -15.13
C LYS A 204 -32.64 -16.26 -16.05
N ALA A 205 -33.81 -15.65 -15.86
CA ALA A 205 -35.01 -15.88 -16.66
C ALA A 205 -34.98 -15.14 -18.02
N LEU A 206 -34.00 -14.26 -18.29
CA LEU A 206 -33.90 -13.56 -19.55
C LEU A 206 -33.59 -14.53 -20.69
N ASP A 207 -34.41 -14.51 -21.73
CA ASP A 207 -34.14 -15.20 -22.99
C ASP A 207 -33.16 -14.37 -23.82
N VAL A 208 -31.90 -14.76 -23.80
CA VAL A 208 -30.85 -14.07 -24.55
C VAL A 208 -30.79 -14.44 -26.04
N GLY A 209 -31.38 -15.57 -26.42
CA GLY A 209 -31.36 -16.05 -27.81
C GLY A 209 -29.98 -15.96 -28.45
N GLU A 210 -29.92 -15.35 -29.65
CA GLU A 210 -28.66 -15.07 -30.35
C GLU A 210 -28.12 -13.65 -30.07
N ASN A 211 -28.77 -12.86 -29.16
CA ASN A 211 -28.34 -11.53 -28.83
C ASN A 211 -27.09 -11.56 -27.93
N ARG A 212 -25.95 -11.34 -28.54
CA ARG A 212 -24.64 -11.43 -27.92
C ARG A 212 -24.42 -10.35 -26.87
N SER A 213 -24.93 -9.14 -27.13
CA SER A 213 -24.85 -8.02 -26.18
C SER A 213 -25.63 -8.34 -24.92
N LEU A 214 -26.89 -8.80 -25.09
CA LEU A 214 -27.73 -9.20 -23.96
C LEU A 214 -27.11 -10.36 -23.15
N LYS A 215 -26.45 -11.31 -23.81
CA LYS A 215 -25.74 -12.40 -23.12
C LYS A 215 -24.57 -11.86 -22.26
N ILE A 216 -23.76 -10.96 -22.81
CA ILE A 216 -22.66 -10.32 -22.06
C ILE A 216 -23.23 -9.58 -20.84
N GLY A 217 -24.25 -8.77 -21.02
CA GLY A 217 -24.89 -8.03 -19.93
C GLY A 217 -25.48 -8.95 -18.88
N GLN A 218 -26.15 -10.03 -19.27
CA GLN A 218 -26.67 -11.04 -18.35
C GLN A 218 -25.55 -11.64 -17.48
N ASP A 219 -24.43 -12.05 -18.09
CA ASP A 219 -23.31 -12.65 -17.38
C ASP A 219 -22.68 -11.64 -16.40
N VAL A 220 -22.47 -10.40 -16.81
CA VAL A 220 -21.95 -9.33 -15.94
C VAL A 220 -22.86 -9.08 -14.73
N VAL A 221 -24.19 -8.94 -14.94
CA VAL A 221 -25.11 -8.71 -13.83
C VAL A 221 -25.13 -9.91 -12.88
N LEU A 222 -25.11 -11.15 -13.40
CA LEU A 222 -25.05 -12.35 -12.55
C LEU A 222 -23.78 -12.38 -11.69
N ASP A 223 -22.65 -11.97 -12.25
CA ASP A 223 -21.37 -11.91 -11.52
C ASP A 223 -21.39 -10.84 -10.41
N VAL A 224 -21.93 -9.65 -10.70
CA VAL A 224 -22.11 -8.57 -9.70
C VAL A 224 -23.02 -9.02 -8.54
N LEU A 225 -24.17 -9.63 -8.86
CA LEU A 225 -25.09 -10.14 -7.84
C LEU A 225 -24.51 -11.31 -7.04
N ALA A 226 -23.69 -12.16 -7.67
CA ALA A 226 -23.02 -13.28 -6.99
C ALA A 226 -21.98 -12.82 -5.96
N GLN A 227 -21.42 -11.62 -6.14
CA GLN A 227 -20.47 -11.00 -5.21
C GLN A 227 -21.16 -10.33 -4.02
N GLY A 228 -22.51 -10.38 -3.94
CA GLY A 228 -23.28 -9.84 -2.81
C GLY A 228 -23.56 -8.35 -2.94
N ALA A 229 -23.44 -7.78 -4.12
CA ALA A 229 -23.86 -6.40 -4.34
C ALA A 229 -25.35 -6.23 -4.12
N ASP A 230 -25.76 -5.37 -3.19
CA ASP A 230 -27.15 -4.96 -2.95
C ASP A 230 -27.56 -3.92 -4.01
N ALA A 231 -27.59 -4.33 -5.27
CA ALA A 231 -28.00 -3.43 -6.35
C ALA A 231 -29.53 -3.33 -6.40
N ALA A 232 -30.04 -2.16 -6.04
CA ALA A 232 -31.48 -1.90 -6.06
C ALA A 232 -32.01 -1.72 -7.51
N SER A 233 -31.16 -1.29 -8.45
CA SER A 233 -31.53 -0.99 -9.83
C SER A 233 -30.43 -1.34 -10.84
N MET A 234 -30.78 -1.37 -12.12
CA MET A 234 -29.80 -1.50 -13.21
C MET A 234 -28.90 -0.26 -13.32
N ASP A 235 -29.42 0.92 -12.92
CA ASP A 235 -28.63 2.14 -12.91
C ASP A 235 -27.50 2.06 -11.89
N ASP A 236 -27.75 1.53 -10.69
CA ASP A 236 -26.71 1.30 -9.67
C ASP A 236 -25.60 0.39 -10.22
N ILE A 237 -25.97 -0.72 -10.87
CA ILE A 237 -25.01 -1.65 -11.49
C ILE A 237 -24.17 -0.97 -12.59
N LYS A 238 -24.82 -0.17 -13.44
CA LYS A 238 -24.12 0.56 -14.52
C LYS A 238 -23.15 1.60 -13.97
N GLU A 239 -23.57 2.34 -12.96
CA GLU A 239 -22.75 3.36 -12.31
C GLU A 239 -21.53 2.72 -11.62
N GLU A 240 -21.74 1.67 -10.84
CA GLU A 240 -20.67 0.93 -10.16
C GLU A 240 -19.68 0.33 -11.16
N MET A 241 -20.18 -0.37 -12.19
CA MET A 241 -19.34 -0.97 -13.23
C MET A 241 -18.56 0.08 -14.02
N SER A 242 -19.22 1.23 -14.34
CA SER A 242 -18.56 2.34 -15.02
C SER A 242 -17.44 2.95 -14.17
N ALA A 243 -17.67 3.09 -12.86
CA ALA A 243 -16.67 3.59 -11.91
C ALA A 243 -15.49 2.64 -11.79
N GLN A 244 -15.73 1.34 -11.58
CA GLN A 244 -14.68 0.32 -11.47
C GLN A 244 -13.81 0.24 -12.73
N LEU A 245 -14.43 0.20 -13.91
CA LEU A 245 -13.68 0.18 -15.17
C LEU A 245 -12.89 1.47 -15.41
N GLN A 246 -13.43 2.62 -14.98
CA GLN A 246 -12.71 3.90 -15.06
C GLN A 246 -11.52 3.93 -14.09
N GLU A 247 -11.67 3.38 -12.90
CA GLU A 247 -10.59 3.27 -11.91
C GLU A 247 -9.44 2.42 -12.46
N ILE A 248 -9.74 1.30 -13.10
CA ILE A 248 -8.73 0.45 -13.76
C ILE A 248 -8.01 1.22 -14.89
N ILE A 249 -8.75 1.95 -15.70
CA ILE A 249 -8.16 2.77 -16.77
C ILE A 249 -7.26 3.85 -16.19
N ASN A 250 -7.72 4.55 -15.16
CA ASN A 250 -6.97 5.61 -14.49
C ASN A 250 -5.69 5.04 -13.84
N HIS A 251 -5.76 3.85 -13.24
CA HIS A 251 -4.59 3.19 -12.67
C HIS A 251 -3.47 3.02 -13.72
N TYR A 252 -3.77 2.43 -14.88
CA TYR A 252 -2.76 2.24 -15.93
C TYR A 252 -2.32 3.55 -16.59
N GLN A 253 -3.21 4.55 -16.67
CA GLN A 253 -2.83 5.89 -17.12
C GLN A 253 -1.86 6.54 -16.14
N ASN A 254 -2.09 6.44 -14.84
CA ASN A 254 -1.20 6.94 -13.80
C ASN A 254 0.15 6.20 -13.81
N GLU A 255 0.16 4.89 -14.04
CA GLU A 255 1.41 4.16 -14.24
C GLU A 255 2.24 4.73 -15.41
N LEU A 256 1.60 5.07 -16.54
CA LEU A 256 2.28 5.62 -17.72
C LEU A 256 2.72 7.06 -17.50
N GLU A 257 1.91 7.88 -16.85
CA GLU A 257 2.15 9.30 -16.64
C GLU A 257 3.16 9.56 -15.52
N TYR A 258 3.08 8.77 -14.44
CA TYR A 258 3.89 8.95 -13.23
C TYR A 258 4.80 7.75 -12.96
N GLY A 259 4.24 6.61 -12.60
CA GLY A 259 4.97 5.46 -12.07
C GLY A 259 6.11 4.97 -12.96
N LEU A 260 5.81 4.67 -14.22
CA LEU A 260 6.75 4.19 -15.23
C LEU A 260 7.36 5.30 -16.10
N ASN A 261 7.23 6.55 -15.69
CA ASN A 261 7.77 7.71 -16.39
C ASN A 261 9.10 8.17 -15.77
N PRO A 262 10.25 7.87 -16.39
CA PRO A 262 11.54 8.29 -15.83
C PRO A 262 11.72 9.82 -15.80
N ASP A 263 10.95 10.58 -16.57
CA ASP A 263 11.08 12.04 -16.68
C ASP A 263 10.17 12.80 -15.71
N PHE A 264 9.22 12.12 -15.06
CA PHE A 264 8.44 12.71 -13.98
C PHE A 264 9.31 13.00 -12.75
N ASP A 265 9.10 14.15 -12.12
CA ASP A 265 9.86 14.56 -10.92
C ASP A 265 8.94 15.24 -9.90
N SER A 266 8.55 14.50 -8.87
CA SER A 266 7.72 14.98 -7.76
C SER A 266 8.47 15.98 -6.84
N ARG A 267 9.83 16.00 -6.89
CA ARG A 267 10.65 16.84 -5.98
C ARG A 267 10.46 18.33 -6.21
N VAL A 268 9.92 18.73 -7.36
CA VAL A 268 9.54 20.12 -7.62
C VAL A 268 8.48 20.65 -6.63
N VAL A 269 7.65 19.76 -6.07
CA VAL A 269 6.67 20.10 -5.04
C VAL A 269 7.34 20.31 -3.70
N ILE A 270 8.27 19.45 -3.33
CA ILE A 270 8.95 19.45 -2.02
C ILE A 270 9.96 20.59 -1.94
N GLY A 271 10.69 20.83 -3.04
CA GLY A 271 11.68 21.91 -3.15
C GLY A 271 12.96 21.65 -2.36
N ASP A 272 13.25 20.39 -2.03
CA ASP A 272 14.48 19.96 -1.36
C ASP A 272 15.64 19.77 -2.34
N ASN A 273 16.86 19.71 -1.83
CA ASN A 273 18.03 19.28 -2.60
C ASN A 273 18.14 17.74 -2.58
N TYR A 274 17.45 17.06 -3.51
CA TYR A 274 17.47 15.60 -3.57
C TYR A 274 18.86 14.99 -3.81
N ALA A 275 19.79 15.74 -4.37
CA ALA A 275 21.17 15.28 -4.54
C ALA A 275 21.92 15.18 -3.20
N ASP A 276 21.57 16.02 -2.23
CA ASP A 276 22.06 15.92 -0.86
C ASP A 276 21.20 14.95 -0.04
N GLN A 277 21.67 13.73 0.01
CA GLN A 277 21.00 12.65 0.75
C GLN A 277 21.12 12.79 2.29
N THR A 278 21.77 13.84 2.78
CA THR A 278 21.94 14.13 4.21
C THR A 278 21.10 15.33 4.68
N GLU A 279 20.46 16.04 3.75
CA GLU A 279 19.58 17.15 4.04
C GLU A 279 18.41 16.75 4.95
N LYS A 280 18.07 17.60 5.91
CA LYS A 280 16.98 17.46 6.87
C LYS A 280 16.13 18.73 6.88
N GLY A 281 15.00 18.72 7.59
CA GLY A 281 14.15 19.90 7.78
C GLY A 281 13.43 20.39 6.52
N TYR A 282 13.28 19.52 5.51
CA TYR A 282 12.37 19.74 4.40
C TYR A 282 11.02 19.09 4.71
N GLY A 283 9.99 19.44 3.96
CA GLY A 283 8.65 18.93 4.19
C GLY A 283 7.73 19.98 4.84
N ASN A 284 6.62 19.50 5.37
CA ASN A 284 5.65 20.30 6.12
C ASN A 284 4.95 19.46 7.20
N ASN A 285 4.08 20.08 7.99
CA ASN A 285 3.36 19.44 9.09
C ASN A 285 1.98 18.86 8.70
N ASP A 286 1.64 18.80 7.41
CA ASP A 286 0.42 18.16 6.94
C ASP A 286 0.62 16.63 6.92
N VAL A 287 0.28 16.00 8.04
CA VAL A 287 0.47 14.55 8.24
C VAL A 287 -0.61 13.69 7.59
N GLU A 288 -1.68 14.30 7.08
CA GLU A 288 -2.75 13.65 6.35
C GLU A 288 -2.42 13.53 4.86
N GLY A 289 -2.12 14.68 4.22
CA GLY A 289 -1.85 14.74 2.79
C GLY A 289 -3.08 14.44 1.91
N PRO A 290 -2.89 14.21 0.60
CA PRO A 290 -4.00 14.08 -0.35
C PRO A 290 -4.72 12.71 -0.33
N ASP A 291 -4.13 11.67 0.23
CA ASP A 291 -4.75 10.34 0.41
C ASP A 291 -4.17 9.64 1.65
N ALA A 292 -4.82 9.85 2.79
CA ALA A 292 -4.46 9.25 4.06
C ALA A 292 -5.12 7.87 4.30
N ARG A 293 -5.91 7.37 3.37
CA ARG A 293 -6.74 6.17 3.58
C ARG A 293 -5.94 4.97 4.07
N HIS A 294 -4.81 4.66 3.44
CA HIS A 294 -3.99 3.49 3.80
C HIS A 294 -3.37 3.66 5.20
N GLY A 295 -2.69 4.76 5.47
CA GLY A 295 -2.07 4.97 6.78
C GLY A 295 -3.08 5.13 7.92
N THR A 296 -4.25 5.75 7.66
CA THR A 296 -5.36 5.82 8.64
C THR A 296 -5.87 4.41 8.98
N HIS A 297 -6.03 3.54 7.97
CA HIS A 297 -6.43 2.15 8.21
C HIS A 297 -5.37 1.38 9.01
N VAL A 298 -4.09 1.53 8.68
CA VAL A 298 -2.97 0.95 9.44
C VAL A 298 -2.98 1.43 10.90
N ALA A 299 -3.12 2.75 11.11
CA ALA A 299 -3.22 3.34 12.45
C ALA A 299 -4.42 2.78 13.23
N GLY A 300 -5.56 2.59 12.56
CA GLY A 300 -6.78 2.01 13.15
C GLY A 300 -6.56 0.56 13.63
N ILE A 301 -5.94 -0.28 12.80
CA ILE A 301 -5.60 -1.65 13.22
C ILE A 301 -4.66 -1.65 14.44
N ILE A 302 -3.69 -0.74 14.50
CA ILE A 302 -2.77 -0.64 15.63
C ILE A 302 -3.50 -0.20 16.89
N GLY A 303 -4.28 0.90 16.84
CA GLY A 303 -4.66 1.60 18.05
C GLY A 303 -5.99 2.35 18.02
N ALA A 304 -6.96 2.02 17.13
CA ALA A 304 -8.29 2.60 17.21
C ALA A 304 -8.86 2.42 18.62
N VAL A 305 -9.58 3.43 19.11
CA VAL A 305 -10.09 3.46 20.51
C VAL A 305 -10.98 2.26 20.76
N ARG A 306 -10.65 1.49 21.78
CA ARG A 306 -11.36 0.24 22.07
C ARG A 306 -12.65 0.49 22.85
N ASN A 307 -13.70 -0.26 22.51
CA ASN A 307 -14.99 -0.29 23.24
C ASN A 307 -15.70 1.07 23.29
N ASN A 308 -15.63 1.84 22.20
CA ASN A 308 -16.28 3.15 22.06
C ASN A 308 -17.53 3.12 21.16
N ASP A 309 -17.93 1.93 20.69
CA ASP A 309 -19.06 1.72 19.77
C ASP A 309 -18.86 2.39 18.39
N ILE A 310 -17.61 2.69 18.01
CA ILE A 310 -17.22 3.21 16.70
C ILE A 310 -16.32 2.18 16.04
N GLY A 311 -16.62 1.80 14.80
CA GLY A 311 -15.78 0.94 13.96
C GLY A 311 -15.31 -0.34 14.65
N MET A 312 -14.02 -0.59 14.62
CA MET A 312 -13.38 -1.80 15.18
C MET A 312 -12.38 -1.45 16.29
N ASN A 313 -12.14 -2.38 17.19
CA ASN A 313 -11.13 -2.21 18.25
C ASN A 313 -9.71 -2.31 17.66
N GLY A 314 -8.85 -1.36 17.95
CA GLY A 314 -7.42 -1.51 17.70
C GLY A 314 -6.81 -2.68 18.50
N VAL A 315 -5.65 -3.18 18.08
CA VAL A 315 -4.94 -4.27 18.77
C VAL A 315 -4.43 -3.80 20.14
N ALA A 316 -3.94 -2.58 20.24
CA ALA A 316 -3.36 -2.01 21.46
C ALA A 316 -4.20 -0.86 22.01
N ASP A 317 -4.45 -0.88 23.34
CA ASP A 317 -5.27 0.12 24.05
C ASP A 317 -4.46 1.28 24.67
N ASN A 318 -3.14 1.15 24.72
CA ASN A 318 -2.27 2.14 25.36
C ASN A 318 -1.10 2.52 24.45
N VAL A 319 -1.46 3.09 23.31
CA VAL A 319 -0.52 3.59 22.30
C VAL A 319 -0.79 5.05 21.97
N GLN A 320 0.22 5.71 21.44
CA GLN A 320 0.09 6.98 20.75
C GLN A 320 0.63 6.80 19.32
N ILE A 321 -0.16 7.20 18.34
CA ILE A 321 0.16 7.08 16.91
C ILE A 321 0.85 8.36 16.44
N MET A 322 2.11 8.24 16.01
CA MET A 322 2.86 9.31 15.36
C MET A 322 2.75 9.13 13.84
N SER A 323 2.12 10.08 13.16
CA SER A 323 2.01 10.05 11.70
C SER A 323 3.28 10.56 11.04
N VAL A 324 3.90 9.76 10.18
CA VAL A 324 5.08 10.17 9.41
C VAL A 324 4.84 9.90 7.93
N ARG A 325 4.51 10.95 7.19
CA ARG A 325 4.16 10.81 5.79
C ARG A 325 5.41 10.78 4.92
N ALA A 326 5.66 9.66 4.22
CA ALA A 326 6.82 9.46 3.35
C ALA A 326 6.53 8.60 2.11
N VAL A 327 5.30 8.09 1.97
CA VAL A 327 4.89 7.17 0.91
C VAL A 327 3.88 7.87 -0.02
N PRO A 328 4.23 8.12 -1.29
CA PRO A 328 3.33 8.66 -2.31
C PRO A 328 2.53 7.54 -2.98
N ASP A 329 1.64 7.90 -3.91
CA ASP A 329 1.15 6.97 -4.93
C ASP A 329 2.28 6.73 -5.95
N GLY A 330 3.04 5.67 -5.72
CA GLY A 330 4.31 5.33 -6.33
C GLY A 330 5.26 4.73 -5.30
N ASP A 331 6.56 4.64 -5.60
CA ASP A 331 7.53 4.13 -4.63
C ASP A 331 8.08 5.26 -3.74
N GLU A 332 8.15 4.98 -2.45
CA GLU A 332 8.83 5.82 -1.45
C GLU A 332 10.32 6.03 -1.82
N ARG A 333 10.89 7.16 -1.43
CA ARG A 333 12.31 7.46 -1.70
C ARG A 333 13.19 7.15 -0.49
N ASP A 334 14.35 6.55 -0.73
CA ASP A 334 15.29 6.16 0.34
C ASP A 334 15.68 7.33 1.26
N LYS A 335 15.81 8.56 0.72
CA LYS A 335 16.09 9.78 1.49
C LYS A 335 14.96 10.06 2.49
N ASP A 336 13.72 10.00 2.04
CA ASP A 336 12.55 10.31 2.85
C ASP A 336 12.34 9.23 3.92
N VAL A 337 12.46 7.95 3.55
CA VAL A 337 12.38 6.82 4.50
C VAL A 337 13.48 6.92 5.57
N ALA A 338 14.72 7.23 5.19
CA ALA A 338 15.82 7.35 6.14
C ALA A 338 15.61 8.52 7.12
N ASN A 339 15.07 9.65 6.65
CA ASN A 339 14.74 10.78 7.50
C ASN A 339 13.51 10.49 8.37
N ALA A 340 12.49 9.82 7.85
CA ALA A 340 11.31 9.38 8.57
C ALA A 340 11.65 8.46 9.75
N ILE A 341 12.49 7.45 9.52
CA ILE A 341 12.98 6.56 10.59
C ILE A 341 13.73 7.37 11.67
N ARG A 342 14.61 8.30 11.28
CA ARG A 342 15.38 9.12 12.25
C ARG A 342 14.47 10.05 13.03
N TYR A 343 13.54 10.71 12.35
CA TYR A 343 12.54 11.58 12.98
C TYR A 343 11.74 10.83 14.04
N ALA A 344 11.17 9.68 13.67
CA ALA A 344 10.40 8.86 14.60
C ALA A 344 11.22 8.45 15.84
N VAL A 345 12.47 8.01 15.64
CA VAL A 345 13.39 7.65 16.74
C VAL A 345 13.73 8.85 17.63
N ASP A 346 14.01 10.01 17.04
CA ASP A 346 14.40 11.22 17.77
C ASP A 346 13.23 11.77 18.60
N ASN A 347 11.98 11.56 18.12
CA ASN A 347 10.74 11.95 18.82
C ASN A 347 10.15 10.85 19.71
N GLY A 348 10.93 9.81 20.04
CA GLY A 348 10.62 8.85 21.09
C GLY A 348 9.75 7.66 20.68
N ALA A 349 9.56 7.41 19.41
CA ALA A 349 8.90 6.17 18.96
C ALA A 349 9.67 4.94 19.47
N SER A 350 8.96 3.98 20.03
CA SER A 350 9.49 2.67 20.42
C SER A 350 9.33 1.62 19.34
N ILE A 351 8.31 1.81 18.48
CA ILE A 351 7.99 0.93 17.35
C ILE A 351 7.77 1.81 16.12
N ILE A 352 8.27 1.37 14.97
CA ILE A 352 8.02 2.00 13.68
C ILE A 352 7.36 0.97 12.78
N ASN A 353 6.15 1.24 12.31
CA ASN A 353 5.44 0.45 11.31
C ASN A 353 5.74 0.98 9.92
N MET A 354 6.04 0.08 8.98
CA MET A 354 6.39 0.36 7.59
C MET A 354 5.60 -0.59 6.68
N SER A 355 4.38 -0.18 6.28
CA SER A 355 3.48 -0.97 5.43
C SER A 355 3.66 -0.62 3.95
N PHE A 356 4.90 -0.61 3.48
CA PHE A 356 5.30 -0.31 2.11
C PHE A 356 6.53 -1.13 1.72
N GLY A 357 6.88 -1.11 0.44
CA GLY A 357 8.09 -1.74 -0.07
C GLY A 357 8.21 -1.65 -1.57
N LYS A 358 9.43 -1.78 -2.08
CA LYS A 358 9.76 -1.62 -3.50
C LYS A 358 10.83 -2.61 -3.98
N GLY A 359 10.83 -2.86 -5.28
CA GLY A 359 11.74 -3.84 -5.90
C GLY A 359 13.16 -3.35 -6.17
N PHE A 360 13.44 -2.05 -5.99
CA PHE A 360 14.73 -1.41 -6.21
C PHE A 360 15.04 -0.42 -5.09
N SER A 361 16.32 -0.08 -4.93
CA SER A 361 16.76 0.97 -4.01
C SER A 361 17.78 1.86 -4.70
N TRP A 362 17.53 3.17 -4.66
CA TRP A 362 18.45 4.19 -5.18
C TRP A 362 19.71 4.35 -4.34
N ASN A 363 19.55 4.30 -3.01
CA ASN A 363 20.63 4.48 -2.05
C ASN A 363 20.35 3.72 -0.75
N LYS A 364 20.36 2.39 -0.84
CA LYS A 364 20.13 1.50 0.31
C LYS A 364 20.95 1.88 1.55
N LYS A 365 22.17 2.39 1.34
CA LYS A 365 23.08 2.71 2.44
C LYS A 365 22.50 3.71 3.44
N ILE A 366 21.79 4.74 3.01
CA ILE A 366 21.25 5.75 3.95
C ILE A 366 20.12 5.19 4.80
N VAL A 367 19.31 4.30 4.23
CA VAL A 367 18.27 3.57 4.96
C VAL A 367 18.91 2.59 5.93
N ASP A 368 19.91 1.81 5.51
CA ASP A 368 20.69 0.94 6.39
C ASP A 368 21.28 1.70 7.59
N ASP A 369 21.77 2.91 7.37
CA ASP A 369 22.32 3.75 8.44
C ASP A 369 21.23 4.27 9.39
N ALA A 370 20.00 4.54 8.90
CA ALA A 370 18.84 4.88 9.72
C ALA A 370 18.35 3.67 10.53
N VAL A 371 18.29 2.48 9.92
CA VAL A 371 17.96 1.22 10.61
C VAL A 371 18.99 0.92 11.73
N ARG A 372 20.28 1.11 11.47
CA ARG A 372 21.31 0.99 12.50
C ARG A 372 21.15 2.01 13.62
N TYR A 373 20.68 3.21 13.29
CA TYR A 373 20.40 4.23 14.27
C TYR A 373 19.24 3.83 15.18
N ALA A 374 18.14 3.36 14.61
CA ALA A 374 16.99 2.79 15.33
C ALA A 374 17.43 1.64 16.25
N ALA A 375 18.24 0.70 15.75
CA ALA A 375 18.77 -0.40 16.56
C ALA A 375 19.60 0.04 17.75
N LYS A 376 20.37 1.14 17.64
CA LYS A 376 21.16 1.69 18.76
C LYS A 376 20.28 2.36 19.82
N LYS A 377 19.09 2.78 19.43
CA LYS A 377 18.10 3.43 20.29
C LYS A 377 17.05 2.47 20.83
N ASP A 378 17.20 1.17 20.55
CA ASP A 378 16.29 0.09 20.95
C ASP A 378 14.87 0.27 20.38
N VAL A 379 14.75 0.77 19.15
CA VAL A 379 13.48 0.97 18.45
C VAL A 379 13.24 -0.21 17.51
N LEU A 380 12.08 -0.85 17.61
CA LEU A 380 11.66 -1.96 16.77
C LEU A 380 11.13 -1.45 15.43
N LEU A 381 11.54 -2.08 14.34
CA LEU A 381 11.04 -1.86 12.99
C LEU A 381 10.16 -3.04 12.58
N VAL A 382 8.95 -2.79 12.15
CA VAL A 382 7.98 -3.78 11.65
C VAL A 382 7.67 -3.45 10.21
N HIS A 383 7.98 -4.36 9.30
CA HIS A 383 7.91 -4.13 7.86
C HIS A 383 7.04 -5.19 7.18
N ALA A 384 6.31 -4.79 6.14
CA ALA A 384 5.46 -5.67 5.37
C ALA A 384 6.27 -6.48 4.34
N ALA A 385 6.03 -7.78 4.27
CA ALA A 385 6.64 -8.65 3.28
C ALA A 385 6.19 -8.33 1.84
N GLY A 386 4.99 -7.74 1.68
CA GLY A 386 4.40 -7.38 0.38
C GLY A 386 3.30 -8.32 -0.09
N ASN A 387 2.62 -7.93 -1.19
CA ASN A 387 1.36 -8.50 -1.66
C ASN A 387 1.44 -9.09 -3.09
N SER A 388 2.60 -9.61 -3.49
CA SER A 388 2.85 -10.05 -4.88
C SER A 388 2.93 -11.57 -5.04
N SER A 389 2.59 -12.36 -4.01
CA SER A 389 2.71 -13.83 -4.00
C SER A 389 4.11 -14.33 -4.37
N MET A 390 5.15 -13.59 -3.95
CA MET A 390 6.54 -13.81 -4.34
C MET A 390 7.39 -14.21 -3.14
N GLU A 391 8.48 -14.95 -3.39
CA GLU A 391 9.51 -15.16 -2.40
C GLU A 391 10.32 -13.88 -2.16
N VAL A 392 10.43 -13.48 -0.88
CA VAL A 392 11.21 -12.30 -0.48
C VAL A 392 12.68 -12.63 -0.48
N GLU A 393 13.43 -11.95 -1.32
CA GLU A 393 14.87 -12.01 -1.42
C GLU A 393 15.51 -10.66 -1.05
N PRO A 394 16.80 -10.63 -0.64
CA PRO A 394 17.45 -9.39 -0.20
C PRO A 394 17.60 -8.31 -1.25
N ASP A 395 17.35 -8.63 -2.51
CA ASP A 395 17.52 -7.76 -3.68
C ASP A 395 16.20 -7.51 -4.45
N ASN A 396 15.07 -7.93 -3.88
CA ASN A 396 13.76 -7.71 -4.48
C ASN A 396 12.72 -7.07 -3.54
N ASN A 397 13.05 -6.84 -2.25
CA ASN A 397 12.20 -6.13 -1.31
C ASN A 397 13.03 -5.13 -0.49
N PHE A 398 12.70 -3.86 -0.56
CA PHE A 398 13.38 -2.76 0.14
C PHE A 398 12.35 -1.84 0.80
N PRO A 399 12.70 -1.29 2.00
CA PRO A 399 13.89 -1.58 2.79
C PRO A 399 13.91 -3.01 3.32
N ASN A 400 15.03 -3.49 3.86
CA ASN A 400 15.11 -4.80 4.48
C ASN A 400 16.17 -4.86 5.60
N ASP A 401 16.17 -5.97 6.33
CA ASP A 401 17.06 -6.18 7.46
C ASP A 401 18.54 -6.39 7.08
N LYS A 402 18.84 -6.75 5.83
CA LYS A 402 20.21 -7.09 5.37
C LYS A 402 20.98 -5.84 5.00
N TYR A 403 22.05 -5.56 5.72
CA TYR A 403 22.92 -4.42 5.44
C TYR A 403 23.78 -4.62 4.19
N GLU A 404 23.81 -3.64 3.29
CA GLU A 404 24.63 -3.65 2.07
C GLU A 404 26.13 -3.84 2.39
N LYS A 405 26.64 -3.09 3.38
CA LYS A 405 28.04 -3.18 3.79
C LYS A 405 28.19 -3.73 5.19
N LYS A 406 28.91 -4.84 5.32
CA LYS A 406 29.32 -5.39 6.61
C LYS A 406 30.40 -4.50 7.23
N LYS A 407 30.22 -4.06 8.47
CA LYS A 407 31.36 -3.59 9.29
C LYS A 407 32.23 -4.79 9.66
N LEU A 408 33.55 -4.57 9.80
CA LEU A 408 34.54 -5.64 10.02
C LEU A 408 34.17 -6.60 11.21
N PHE A 409 33.43 -6.09 12.21
CA PHE A 409 32.90 -6.82 13.36
C PHE A 409 31.41 -6.54 13.60
N GLY A 410 30.64 -6.13 12.58
CA GLY A 410 29.22 -5.79 12.69
C GLY A 410 28.29 -6.95 12.35
N LYS A 411 27.04 -6.88 12.85
CA LYS A 411 25.97 -7.79 12.44
C LYS A 411 25.71 -7.67 10.94
N LYS A 412 25.35 -8.79 10.31
CA LYS A 412 24.95 -8.82 8.89
C LYS A 412 23.55 -8.25 8.70
N ASN A 413 22.67 -8.53 9.65
CA ASN A 413 21.26 -8.17 9.63
C ASN A 413 20.92 -7.23 10.79
N ALA A 414 19.85 -6.46 10.65
CA ALA A 414 19.29 -5.63 11.69
C ALA A 414 18.68 -6.51 12.81
N PRO A 415 19.07 -6.31 14.07
CA PRO A 415 18.56 -7.14 15.17
C PRO A 415 17.19 -6.71 15.68
N ASN A 416 16.70 -5.57 15.23
CA ASN A 416 15.47 -4.89 15.62
C ASN A 416 14.47 -4.83 14.47
N TRP A 417 14.43 -5.82 13.61
CA TRP A 417 13.59 -5.91 12.44
C TRP A 417 12.67 -7.12 12.49
N ILE A 418 11.40 -6.93 12.16
CA ILE A 418 10.42 -8.00 11.93
C ILE A 418 9.83 -7.79 10.55
N GLU A 419 9.90 -8.81 9.71
CA GLU A 419 9.20 -8.88 8.44
C GLU A 419 7.90 -9.65 8.63
N VAL A 420 6.78 -9.11 8.13
CA VAL A 420 5.45 -9.64 8.41
C VAL A 420 4.72 -10.00 7.11
N GLY A 421 4.37 -11.29 6.96
CA GLY A 421 3.47 -11.77 5.93
C GLY A 421 2.00 -11.70 6.37
N ALA A 422 1.06 -11.84 5.43
CA ALA A 422 -0.37 -11.74 5.67
C ALA A 422 -1.02 -13.10 5.91
N LEU A 423 -1.86 -13.19 6.94
CA LEU A 423 -2.75 -14.32 7.18
C LEU A 423 -4.19 -13.98 6.83
N SER A 424 -4.96 -14.98 6.43
CA SER A 424 -6.41 -14.89 6.29
C SER A 424 -7.11 -15.23 7.59
N TRP A 425 -8.40 -14.94 7.69
CA TRP A 425 -9.23 -15.35 8.83
C TRP A 425 -9.46 -16.87 8.92
N LYS A 426 -9.08 -17.61 7.89
CA LYS A 426 -9.23 -19.07 7.80
C LYS A 426 -8.05 -19.78 8.46
N GLY A 427 -8.28 -21.02 8.90
CA GLY A 427 -7.25 -21.88 9.45
C GLY A 427 -6.76 -22.95 8.48
N GLY A 428 -5.73 -23.70 8.89
CA GLY A 428 -5.19 -24.84 8.13
C GLY A 428 -4.43 -24.39 6.87
N GLU A 429 -4.64 -25.07 5.75
CA GLU A 429 -3.96 -24.78 4.48
C GLU A 429 -4.35 -23.44 3.86
N GLU A 430 -5.50 -22.87 4.24
CA GLU A 430 -5.97 -21.56 3.80
C GLU A 430 -5.57 -20.41 4.74
N SER A 431 -4.70 -20.64 5.72
CA SER A 431 -4.32 -19.63 6.72
C SER A 431 -3.46 -18.51 6.15
N VAL A 432 -2.62 -18.80 5.16
CA VAL A 432 -1.82 -17.77 4.48
C VAL A 432 -2.68 -17.09 3.42
N ALA A 433 -2.66 -15.75 3.41
CA ALA A 433 -3.34 -14.98 2.36
C ALA A 433 -2.66 -15.24 1.01
N THR A 434 -3.45 -15.50 -0.04
CA THR A 434 -2.92 -15.90 -1.36
C THR A 434 -2.02 -14.86 -2.01
N PHE A 435 -2.23 -13.59 -1.67
CA PHE A 435 -1.42 -12.47 -2.16
C PHE A 435 -0.12 -12.27 -1.36
N SER A 436 -0.01 -12.85 -0.15
CA SER A 436 1.15 -12.58 0.71
C SER A 436 2.46 -13.02 0.07
N ASN A 437 3.46 -12.16 0.15
CA ASN A 437 4.83 -12.58 -0.07
C ASN A 437 5.26 -13.53 1.06
N TYR A 438 6.24 -14.38 0.81
CA TYR A 438 6.72 -15.42 1.71
C TYR A 438 8.24 -15.54 1.66
N GLY A 439 8.83 -16.23 2.63
CA GLY A 439 10.28 -16.49 2.64
C GLY A 439 10.69 -17.44 3.76
N GLN A 440 11.76 -18.21 3.53
CA GLN A 440 12.26 -19.13 4.55
C GLN A 440 13.15 -18.45 5.60
N GLU A 441 13.84 -17.38 5.22
CA GLU A 441 14.80 -16.67 6.10
C GLU A 441 14.41 -15.21 6.35
N ASN A 442 13.45 -14.68 5.58
CA ASN A 442 13.21 -13.25 5.51
C ASN A 442 11.75 -12.84 5.83
N VAL A 443 10.83 -13.79 6.09
CA VAL A 443 9.42 -13.56 6.47
C VAL A 443 9.05 -14.48 7.62
#